data_a0104a13b178a89f404e05e06a6cc1fc
#
_entry.id   a0104a13b178a89f404e05e06a6cc1fc
#
_cell.length_a   1.000
_cell.length_b   1.000
_cell.length_c   1.000
_cell.angle_alpha   90.00
_cell.angle_beta   90.00
_cell.angle_gamma   90.00
#
_symmetry.space_group_name_H-M   'P 1'
#
loop_
_entity.id
_entity.type
_entity.pdbx_description
1 polymer ?
#
loop_
_entity_poly.entity_id
_entity_poly.type
_entity_poly.pdbx_seq_one_letter_code
_entity_poly.pdbx_strand_id
1 'polypeptide(L)'
;MKAQVTCLALILCLFAMPGFAQEKTKKQLKEEKKLEKQKQIEEMVNAKTFVFNARTALPQGYKSVNISTSSYFMRFNPDMILSELPYYGRAYSGSGYGGESGIKFEAKPEEFKIEKGKKNYNISAVVKANNDTYRISLTLGFEGTGTLNVTSNNRSSISYHGEVAAPVKTEEK
;
A
#
# COMPACT_ATOMS: atom_id res chain seq x y z
N MET A 1 -49.79 -47.10 26.33
CA MET A 1 -48.60 -46.55 27.07
C MET A 1 -47.28 -46.73 26.33
N LYS A 2 -47.00 -47.85 25.64
CA LYS A 2 -45.70 -48.06 24.92
C LYS A 2 -45.51 -47.13 23.69
N ALA A 3 -46.59 -46.81 22.96
CA ALA A 3 -46.52 -45.93 21.77
C ALA A 3 -46.26 -44.45 22.10
N GLN A 4 -46.71 -43.99 23.25
CA GLN A 4 -46.51 -42.59 23.69
C GLN A 4 -45.04 -42.30 24.13
N VAL A 5 -44.41 -43.33 24.70
CA VAL A 5 -42.99 -43.23 25.14
C VAL A 5 -42.05 -43.20 23.94
N THR A 6 -42.37 -43.98 22.87
CA THR A 6 -41.58 -44.01 21.63
C THR A 6 -41.67 -42.67 20.85
N CYS A 7 -42.84 -42.02 20.80
CA CYS A 7 -42.97 -40.71 20.20
C CYS A 7 -42.20 -39.61 20.96
N LEU A 8 -42.21 -39.68 22.30
CA LEU A 8 -41.47 -38.73 23.13
C LEU A 8 -39.94 -38.84 22.97
N ALA A 9 -39.47 -40.08 22.84
CA ALA A 9 -38.05 -40.36 22.57
C ALA A 9 -37.58 -39.84 21.20
N LEU A 10 -38.45 -39.96 20.17
CA LEU A 10 -38.14 -39.44 18.82
C LEU A 10 -38.08 -37.92 18.73
N ILE A 11 -38.92 -37.21 19.50
CA ILE A 11 -38.93 -35.75 19.59
C ILE A 11 -37.68 -35.25 20.33
N LEU A 12 -37.22 -35.96 21.35
CA LEU A 12 -36.03 -35.59 22.11
C LEU A 12 -34.72 -35.71 21.27
N CYS A 13 -34.67 -36.65 20.31
CA CYS A 13 -33.52 -36.79 19.39
C CYS A 13 -33.42 -35.68 18.35
N LEU A 14 -34.52 -35.00 18.01
CA LEU A 14 -34.54 -33.89 17.04
C LEU A 14 -33.95 -32.58 17.62
N PHE A 15 -33.91 -32.45 18.94
CA PHE A 15 -33.31 -31.26 19.63
C PHE A 15 -31.82 -31.43 19.96
N ALA A 16 -31.23 -32.59 19.72
CA ALA A 16 -29.82 -32.85 19.96
C ALA A 16 -28.93 -32.61 18.75
N MET A 17 -29.31 -31.74 17.80
CA MET A 17 -28.35 -31.17 16.85
C MET A 17 -27.62 -30.04 17.57
N PRO A 18 -26.39 -30.24 18.07
CA PRO A 18 -25.57 -29.13 18.45
C PRO A 18 -25.37 -28.32 17.19
N GLY A 19 -25.93 -27.12 17.15
CA GLY A 19 -25.55 -26.13 16.16
C GLY A 19 -24.05 -25.91 16.28
N PHE A 20 -23.27 -26.63 15.45
CA PHE A 20 -21.87 -26.30 15.22
C PHE A 20 -21.83 -24.94 14.55
N ALA A 21 -22.12 -23.88 15.31
CA ALA A 21 -21.59 -22.57 15.02
C ALA A 21 -20.06 -22.75 15.14
N GLN A 22 -19.44 -23.11 14.03
CA GLN A 22 -17.98 -23.19 13.94
C GLN A 22 -17.46 -21.76 14.19
N GLU A 23 -17.15 -21.46 15.45
CA GLU A 23 -16.33 -20.30 15.76
C GLU A 23 -15.02 -20.47 14.97
N LYS A 24 -14.86 -19.62 13.94
CA LYS A 24 -13.63 -19.60 13.14
C LYS A 24 -12.46 -19.47 14.08
N THR A 25 -11.52 -20.39 14.00
CA THR A 25 -10.33 -20.33 14.83
C THR A 25 -9.58 -19.01 14.56
N LYS A 26 -8.86 -18.47 15.56
CA LYS A 26 -8.03 -17.25 15.39
C LYS A 26 -7.12 -17.32 14.16
N LYS A 27 -6.68 -18.52 13.80
CA LYS A 27 -5.85 -18.78 12.61
C LYS A 27 -6.64 -18.55 11.32
N GLN A 28 -7.85 -19.10 11.21
CA GLN A 28 -8.73 -18.93 10.05
C GLN A 28 -9.12 -17.47 9.84
N LEU A 29 -9.47 -16.75 10.91
CA LEU A 29 -9.74 -15.31 10.86
C LEU A 29 -8.53 -14.49 10.38
N LYS A 30 -7.32 -14.88 10.78
CA LYS A 30 -6.09 -14.22 10.33
C LYS A 30 -5.83 -14.48 8.84
N GLU A 31 -6.03 -15.70 8.38
CA GLU A 31 -5.88 -16.07 6.96
C GLU A 31 -6.91 -15.38 6.07
N GLU A 32 -8.16 -15.32 6.50
CA GLU A 32 -9.22 -14.58 5.77
C GLU A 32 -8.89 -13.10 5.64
N LYS A 33 -8.52 -12.43 6.73
CA LYS A 33 -8.10 -11.01 6.71
C LYS A 33 -6.90 -10.77 5.80
N LYS A 34 -5.96 -11.73 5.77
CA LYS A 34 -4.80 -11.65 4.87
C LYS A 34 -5.23 -11.74 3.40
N LEU A 35 -6.10 -12.70 3.06
CA LEU A 35 -6.61 -12.88 1.71
C LEU A 35 -7.45 -11.68 1.27
N GLU A 36 -8.27 -11.14 2.15
CA GLU A 36 -9.06 -9.95 1.87
C GLU A 36 -8.17 -8.74 1.58
N LYS A 37 -7.15 -8.52 2.42
CA LYS A 37 -6.17 -7.45 2.20
C LYS A 37 -5.42 -7.63 0.88
N GLN A 38 -5.03 -8.85 0.52
CA GLN A 38 -4.38 -9.13 -0.76
C GLN A 38 -5.28 -8.80 -1.96
N LYS A 39 -6.57 -9.13 -1.88
CA LYS A 39 -7.55 -8.75 -2.93
C LYS A 39 -7.67 -7.24 -3.06
N GLN A 40 -7.81 -6.52 -1.95
CA GLN A 40 -7.87 -5.06 -1.96
C GLN A 40 -6.62 -4.43 -2.60
N ILE A 41 -5.43 -4.94 -2.27
CA ILE A 41 -4.17 -4.47 -2.89
C ILE A 41 -4.16 -4.78 -4.38
N GLU A 42 -4.56 -5.97 -4.79
CA GLU A 42 -4.63 -6.36 -6.20
C GLU A 42 -5.59 -5.45 -6.99
N GLU A 43 -6.76 -5.16 -6.45
CA GLU A 43 -7.73 -4.25 -7.06
C GLU A 43 -7.17 -2.83 -7.24
N MET A 44 -6.53 -2.27 -6.20
CA MET A 44 -5.91 -0.96 -6.26
C MET A 44 -4.76 -0.89 -7.29
N VAL A 45 -3.91 -1.92 -7.33
CA VAL A 45 -2.80 -2.01 -8.28
C VAL A 45 -3.31 -2.15 -9.71
N ASN A 46 -4.33 -2.99 -9.94
CA ASN A 46 -4.94 -3.15 -11.26
C ASN A 46 -5.64 -1.87 -11.74
N ALA A 47 -6.29 -1.15 -10.83
CA ALA A 47 -6.88 0.16 -11.11
C ALA A 47 -5.82 1.26 -11.30
N LYS A 48 -4.53 0.98 -10.98
CA LYS A 48 -3.43 1.95 -10.98
C LYS A 48 -3.70 3.17 -10.09
N THR A 49 -4.55 3.02 -9.10
CA THR A 49 -5.02 4.13 -8.24
C THR A 49 -4.85 3.74 -6.78
N PHE A 50 -3.80 4.27 -6.16
CA PHE A 50 -3.44 4.00 -4.76
C PHE A 50 -2.53 5.09 -4.21
N VAL A 51 -2.38 5.11 -2.89
CA VAL A 51 -1.49 6.02 -2.17
C VAL A 51 -0.44 5.20 -1.42
N PHE A 52 0.83 5.45 -1.69
CA PHE A 52 1.94 4.95 -0.88
C PHE A 52 2.21 5.94 0.25
N ASN A 53 2.00 5.52 1.49
CA ASN A 53 2.26 6.30 2.69
C ASN A 53 3.66 5.94 3.22
N ALA A 54 4.58 6.91 3.21
CA ALA A 54 5.94 6.71 3.66
C ALA A 54 6.03 6.76 5.20
N ARG A 55 6.73 5.79 5.79
CA ARG A 55 6.93 5.66 7.23
C ARG A 55 8.37 5.88 7.66
N THR A 56 9.30 5.50 6.80
CA THR A 56 10.75 5.62 7.05
C THR A 56 11.45 6.04 5.77
N ALA A 57 12.28 7.04 5.85
CA ALA A 57 13.17 7.46 4.77
C ALA A 57 14.57 6.85 4.97
N LEU A 58 15.15 6.35 3.87
CA LEU A 58 16.47 5.73 3.81
C LEU A 58 17.33 6.45 2.78
N PRO A 59 17.95 7.57 3.14
CA PRO A 59 18.84 8.30 2.24
C PRO A 59 20.12 7.50 1.96
N GLN A 60 20.62 7.56 0.73
CA GLN A 60 21.86 6.89 0.37
C GLN A 60 23.04 7.46 1.16
N GLY A 61 23.75 6.58 1.89
CA GLY A 61 24.93 6.95 2.68
C GLY A 61 24.62 7.62 4.04
N TYR A 62 23.37 7.65 4.47
CA TYR A 62 22.94 8.23 5.75
C TYR A 62 22.10 7.26 6.57
N LYS A 63 21.90 7.58 7.84
CA LYS A 63 21.03 6.80 8.73
C LYS A 63 19.56 6.94 8.29
N SER A 64 18.78 5.91 8.54
CA SER A 64 17.32 5.95 8.33
C SER A 64 16.66 6.98 9.25
N VAL A 65 15.62 7.64 8.73
CA VAL A 65 14.84 8.65 9.46
C VAL A 65 13.40 8.17 9.57
N ASN A 66 12.88 8.09 10.77
CA ASN A 66 11.46 7.80 11.00
C ASN A 66 10.64 9.07 10.66
N ILE A 67 9.69 8.94 9.74
CA ILE A 67 8.83 10.02 9.26
C ILE A 67 7.34 9.70 9.44
N SER A 68 7.01 8.69 10.25
CA SER A 68 5.64 8.20 10.44
C SER A 68 4.71 9.19 11.15
N THR A 69 5.24 10.23 11.77
CA THR A 69 4.46 11.30 12.43
C THR A 69 3.91 12.35 11.46
N SER A 70 4.36 12.35 10.23
CA SER A 70 3.94 13.28 9.18
C SER A 70 3.27 12.55 8.03
N SER A 71 2.35 13.22 7.37
CA SER A 71 1.60 12.64 6.24
C SER A 71 2.40 12.77 4.94
N TYR A 72 3.50 12.02 4.83
CA TYR A 72 4.29 11.97 3.60
C TYR A 72 3.83 10.83 2.71
N PHE A 73 3.54 11.14 1.45
CA PHE A 73 2.95 10.17 0.54
C PHE A 73 3.37 10.37 -0.91
N MET A 74 3.15 9.33 -1.72
CA MET A 74 3.10 9.41 -3.17
C MET A 74 1.80 8.77 -3.65
N ARG A 75 0.96 9.55 -4.34
CA ARG A 75 -0.30 9.10 -4.91
C ARG A 75 -0.07 8.73 -6.37
N PHE A 76 -0.51 7.54 -6.71
CA PHE A 76 -0.51 7.02 -8.07
C PHE A 76 -1.92 7.08 -8.64
N ASN A 77 -2.03 7.60 -9.85
CA ASN A 77 -3.24 7.64 -10.65
C ASN A 77 -2.81 7.43 -12.11
N PRO A 78 -3.62 6.82 -13.00
CA PRO A 78 -3.27 6.60 -14.40
C PRO A 78 -2.77 7.85 -15.14
N ASP A 79 -3.32 9.00 -14.83
CA ASP A 79 -3.03 10.26 -15.51
C ASP A 79 -2.12 11.21 -14.73
N MET A 80 -1.86 10.93 -13.44
CA MET A 80 -1.16 11.85 -12.55
C MET A 80 -0.44 11.15 -11.42
N ILE A 81 0.80 11.52 -11.14
CA ILE A 81 1.50 11.14 -9.92
C ILE A 81 1.73 12.41 -9.10
N LEU A 82 1.22 12.39 -7.85
CA LEU A 82 1.44 13.45 -6.86
C LEU A 82 2.39 12.94 -5.80
N SER A 83 3.48 13.67 -5.56
CA SER A 83 4.48 13.35 -4.54
C SER A 83 4.60 14.46 -3.50
N GLU A 84 4.51 14.10 -2.23
CA GLU A 84 4.76 14.93 -1.05
C GLU A 84 5.71 14.18 -0.11
N LEU A 85 6.96 13.96 -0.57
CA LEU A 85 7.97 13.20 0.18
C LEU A 85 9.10 14.11 0.68
N PRO A 86 9.59 13.92 1.93
CA PRO A 86 10.74 14.65 2.43
C PRO A 86 12.02 14.12 1.78
N TYR A 87 13.02 14.95 1.61
CA TYR A 87 14.31 14.55 1.08
C TYR A 87 15.44 14.83 2.06
N TYR A 88 16.28 13.85 2.32
CA TYR A 88 17.38 13.92 3.30
C TYR A 88 18.76 13.63 2.66
N GLY A 89 18.86 13.64 1.32
CA GLY A 89 20.09 13.33 0.59
C GLY A 89 20.84 14.56 0.13
N ARG A 90 21.84 14.34 -0.73
CA ARG A 90 22.62 15.42 -1.36
C ARG A 90 21.94 15.88 -2.65
N ALA A 91 21.78 17.19 -2.81
CA ALA A 91 21.40 17.79 -4.07
C ALA A 91 22.66 18.27 -4.81
N TYR A 92 22.71 18.03 -6.12
CA TYR A 92 23.86 18.37 -6.97
C TYR A 92 23.61 19.65 -7.76
N SER A 93 22.36 19.93 -8.09
CA SER A 93 21.95 21.07 -8.90
C SER A 93 20.48 21.44 -8.61
N GLY A 94 20.14 22.72 -8.82
CA GLY A 94 18.73 23.17 -8.79
C GLY A 94 18.13 23.47 -7.40
N SER A 95 18.78 23.14 -6.30
CA SER A 95 18.36 23.59 -4.97
C SER A 95 19.04 24.91 -4.66
N GLY A 96 18.46 26.02 -5.14
CA GLY A 96 18.84 27.35 -4.69
C GLY A 96 18.69 27.44 -3.17
N TYR A 97 19.48 28.29 -2.53
CA TYR A 97 19.36 28.63 -1.11
C TYR A 97 17.91 29.02 -0.81
N GLY A 98 17.16 28.15 -0.10
CA GLY A 98 15.73 28.35 0.17
C GLY A 98 14.75 27.51 -0.67
N GLY A 99 15.23 26.61 -1.55
CA GLY A 99 14.36 25.70 -2.28
C GLY A 99 13.68 24.68 -1.37
N GLU A 100 12.42 24.35 -1.66
CA GLU A 100 11.62 23.37 -0.89
C GLU A 100 12.39 22.05 -0.74
N SER A 101 12.68 21.69 0.52
CA SER A 101 13.42 20.47 0.86
C SER A 101 12.50 19.25 0.76
N GLY A 102 12.23 18.77 -0.46
CA GLY A 102 11.39 17.61 -0.65
C GLY A 102 11.39 17.10 -2.10
N ILE A 103 10.82 15.94 -2.30
CA ILE A 103 10.42 15.42 -3.60
C ILE A 103 8.93 15.71 -3.74
N LYS A 104 8.63 16.93 -4.17
CA LYS A 104 7.27 17.44 -4.31
C LYS A 104 7.01 17.76 -5.76
N PHE A 105 6.03 17.10 -6.33
CA PHE A 105 5.57 17.36 -7.69
C PHE A 105 4.17 16.77 -7.91
N GLU A 106 3.49 17.33 -8.89
CA GLU A 106 2.26 16.80 -9.46
C GLU A 106 2.41 16.83 -10.97
N ALA A 107 2.52 15.65 -11.59
CA ALA A 107 2.76 15.57 -13.01
C ALA A 107 2.31 14.23 -13.61
N LYS A 108 2.01 14.26 -14.92
CA LYS A 108 1.70 13.07 -15.69
C LYS A 108 2.96 12.21 -15.89
N PRO A 109 2.91 10.90 -15.63
CA PRO A 109 4.03 10.01 -15.93
C PRO A 109 4.22 9.86 -17.45
N GLU A 110 5.48 9.91 -17.92
CA GLU A 110 5.82 9.57 -19.31
C GLU A 110 5.78 8.07 -19.54
N GLU A 111 6.18 7.30 -18.50
CA GLU A 111 6.13 5.86 -18.49
C GLU A 111 5.49 5.40 -17.15
N PHE A 112 4.60 4.41 -17.24
CA PHE A 112 4.01 3.77 -16.08
C PHE A 112 3.84 2.28 -16.36
N LYS A 113 4.56 1.42 -15.64
CA LYS A 113 4.52 -0.03 -15.80
C LYS A 113 4.24 -0.71 -14.47
N ILE A 114 3.46 -1.77 -14.51
CA ILE A 114 3.17 -2.66 -13.38
C ILE A 114 3.45 -4.08 -13.82
N GLU A 115 4.30 -4.76 -13.08
CA GLU A 115 4.63 -6.17 -13.29
C GLU A 115 4.33 -6.97 -12.04
N LYS A 116 3.55 -8.05 -12.18
CA LYS A 116 3.24 -8.97 -11.09
C LYS A 116 4.34 -10.02 -11.01
N GLY A 117 5.12 -9.99 -9.94
CA GLY A 117 6.12 -11.01 -9.60
C GLY A 117 5.50 -12.18 -8.83
N LYS A 118 6.35 -13.09 -8.35
CA LYS A 118 5.91 -14.27 -7.57
C LYS A 118 5.36 -13.91 -6.18
N LYS A 119 5.84 -12.85 -5.56
CA LYS A 119 5.49 -12.44 -4.18
C LYS A 119 5.23 -10.94 -4.03
N ASN A 120 5.35 -10.16 -5.09
CA ASN A 120 5.25 -8.70 -5.09
C ASN A 120 4.75 -8.18 -6.43
N TYR A 121 4.38 -6.92 -6.44
CA TYR A 121 4.25 -6.10 -7.64
C TYR A 121 5.47 -5.21 -7.76
N ASN A 122 6.00 -5.06 -8.97
CA ASN A 122 7.03 -4.09 -9.32
C ASN A 122 6.36 -2.99 -10.16
N ILE A 123 6.32 -1.80 -9.62
CA ILE A 123 5.69 -0.64 -10.23
C ILE A 123 6.78 0.35 -10.55
N SER A 124 6.90 0.76 -11.80
CA SER A 124 7.88 1.73 -12.25
C SER A 124 7.20 2.88 -12.98
N ALA A 125 7.71 4.09 -12.76
CA ALA A 125 7.26 5.28 -13.43
C ALA A 125 8.41 6.24 -13.70
N VAL A 126 8.30 7.01 -14.79
CA VAL A 126 9.19 8.11 -15.11
C VAL A 126 8.36 9.39 -15.17
N VAL A 127 8.76 10.39 -14.42
CA VAL A 127 8.05 11.67 -14.30
C VAL A 127 9.02 12.82 -14.53
N LYS A 128 8.67 13.74 -15.41
CA LYS A 128 9.37 15.02 -15.57
C LYS A 128 8.61 16.13 -14.84
N ALA A 129 9.26 16.74 -13.88
CA ALA A 129 8.71 17.85 -13.11
C ALA A 129 9.83 18.72 -12.53
N ASN A 130 9.56 20.02 -12.34
CA ASN A 130 10.46 20.96 -11.68
C ASN A 130 11.90 20.97 -12.26
N ASN A 131 12.02 20.90 -13.58
CA ASN A 131 13.30 20.81 -14.31
C ASN A 131 14.15 19.58 -13.91
N ASP A 132 13.53 18.51 -13.44
CA ASP A 132 14.15 17.27 -13.05
C ASP A 132 13.40 16.07 -13.67
N THR A 133 14.08 14.93 -13.74
CA THR A 133 13.49 13.67 -14.14
C THR A 133 13.56 12.69 -12.99
N TYR A 134 12.40 12.32 -12.48
CA TYR A 134 12.25 11.35 -11.40
C TYR A 134 11.98 9.96 -11.97
N ARG A 135 12.84 8.99 -11.61
CA ARG A 135 12.59 7.57 -11.85
C ARG A 135 12.15 6.95 -10.55
N ILE A 136 10.94 6.43 -10.58
CA ILE A 136 10.23 5.88 -9.43
C ILE A 136 10.16 4.38 -9.59
N SER A 137 10.52 3.64 -8.55
CA SER A 137 10.39 2.18 -8.50
C SER A 137 9.80 1.78 -7.15
N LEU A 138 8.61 1.19 -7.17
CA LEU A 138 7.93 0.69 -5.98
C LEU A 138 7.87 -0.84 -6.05
N THR A 139 8.53 -1.51 -5.10
CA THR A 139 8.37 -2.94 -4.86
C THR A 139 7.35 -3.12 -3.75
N LEU A 140 6.17 -3.64 -4.10
CA LEU A 140 5.00 -3.74 -3.23
C LEU A 140 4.67 -5.21 -2.97
N GLY A 141 4.76 -5.65 -1.71
CA GLY A 141 4.30 -6.96 -1.29
C GLY A 141 2.78 -7.11 -1.37
N PHE A 142 2.28 -8.33 -1.57
CA PHE A 142 0.83 -8.59 -1.65
C PHE A 142 0.05 -8.21 -0.38
N GLU A 143 0.76 -7.97 0.73
CA GLU A 143 0.16 -7.51 1.98
C GLU A 143 0.10 -5.97 2.10
N GLY A 144 0.54 -5.25 1.06
CA GLY A 144 0.47 -3.79 0.97
C GLY A 144 1.65 -3.04 1.59
N THR A 145 2.64 -3.73 2.13
CA THR A 145 3.91 -3.11 2.54
C THR A 145 4.88 -3.04 1.37
N GLY A 146 5.67 -1.99 1.27
CA GLY A 146 6.56 -1.81 0.14
C GLY A 146 7.75 -0.91 0.39
N THR A 147 8.64 -0.92 -0.60
CA THR A 147 9.80 -0.02 -0.68
C THR A 147 9.70 0.78 -1.96
N LEU A 148 9.60 2.08 -1.80
CA LEU A 148 9.63 3.07 -2.86
C LEU A 148 11.05 3.60 -3.00
N ASN A 149 11.64 3.48 -4.18
CA ASN A 149 12.91 4.09 -4.53
C ASN A 149 12.67 5.24 -5.52
N VAL A 150 13.29 6.39 -5.24
CA VAL A 150 13.22 7.56 -6.11
C VAL A 150 14.64 7.99 -6.47
N THR A 151 14.93 8.00 -7.77
CA THR A 151 16.17 8.56 -8.32
C THR A 151 15.84 9.81 -9.14
N SER A 152 16.71 10.78 -9.09
CA SER A 152 16.61 12.05 -9.77
C SER A 152 17.92 12.38 -10.47
N ASN A 153 17.88 13.20 -11.51
CA ASN A 153 19.10 13.64 -12.16
C ASN A 153 19.88 14.65 -11.30
N ASN A 154 19.19 15.39 -10.44
CA ASN A 154 19.74 16.50 -9.66
C ASN A 154 20.03 16.15 -8.20
N ARG A 155 19.70 14.92 -7.74
CA ARG A 155 19.78 14.52 -6.32
C ARG A 155 20.27 13.08 -6.19
N SER A 156 20.92 12.74 -5.08
CA SER A 156 21.21 11.34 -4.75
C SER A 156 19.92 10.54 -4.56
N SER A 157 19.98 9.23 -4.81
CA SER A 157 18.81 8.39 -4.66
C SER A 157 18.38 8.28 -3.19
N ILE A 158 17.07 8.09 -2.98
CA ILE A 158 16.48 7.87 -1.67
C ILE A 158 15.42 6.79 -1.76
N SER A 159 15.34 5.96 -0.73
CA SER A 159 14.29 4.96 -0.61
C SER A 159 13.39 5.28 0.57
N TYR A 160 12.14 4.80 0.50
CA TYR A 160 11.17 4.92 1.58
C TYR A 160 10.55 3.56 1.83
N HIS A 161 10.47 3.16 3.10
CA HIS A 161 9.61 2.06 3.51
C HIS A 161 8.25 2.60 3.93
N GLY A 162 7.20 1.88 3.56
CA GLY A 162 5.85 2.31 3.85
C GLY A 162 4.81 1.27 3.47
N GLU A 163 3.57 1.72 3.34
CA GLU A 163 2.43 0.88 3.00
C GLU A 163 1.51 1.56 2.00
N VAL A 164 0.81 0.76 1.22
CA VAL A 164 -0.18 1.22 0.25
C VAL A 164 -1.57 1.18 0.87
N ALA A 165 -2.35 2.22 0.59
CA ALA A 165 -3.75 2.34 0.97
C ALA A 165 -4.59 2.85 -0.22
N ALA A 166 -5.90 2.66 -0.11
CA ALA A 166 -6.83 3.28 -1.04
C ALA A 166 -6.74 4.81 -0.95
N PRO A 167 -6.88 5.55 -2.06
CA PRO A 167 -6.94 6.99 -2.00
C PRO A 167 -8.14 7.43 -1.16
N VAL A 168 -7.93 8.36 -0.26
CA VAL A 168 -9.03 9.01 0.45
C VAL A 168 -9.85 9.76 -0.59
N LYS A 169 -11.13 9.46 -0.71
CA LYS A 169 -12.05 10.28 -1.51
C LYS A 169 -12.08 11.67 -0.88
N THR A 170 -11.37 12.61 -1.48
CA THR A 170 -11.59 14.03 -1.16
C THR A 170 -12.95 14.36 -1.73
N GLU A 171 -13.95 14.57 -0.87
CA GLU A 171 -15.19 15.20 -1.31
C GLU A 171 -14.80 16.60 -1.80
N GLU A 172 -14.91 16.80 -3.11
CA GLU A 172 -14.83 18.13 -3.69
C GLU A 172 -15.97 18.97 -3.08
N LYS A 173 -15.58 19.98 -2.31
CA LYS A 173 -16.52 21.03 -1.84
C LYS A 173 -16.69 22.08 -2.90
#